data_1ba4e1ff5c596006ff2d2b406b7c7cb5
#
_entry.id   1ba4e1ff5c596006ff2d2b406b7c7cb5
#
_cell.length_a   1.000
_cell.length_b   1.000
_cell.length_c   1.000
_cell.angle_alpha   90.00
_cell.angle_beta   90.00
_cell.angle_gamma   90.00
#
_symmetry.space_group_name_H-M   'P 1'
#
loop_
_entity.id
_entity.type
_entity.pdbx_description
1 polymer ?
#
loop_
_entity_poly.entity_id
_entity_poly.type
_entity_poly.pdbx_seq_one_letter_code
_entity_poly.pdbx_strand_id
1 'polypeptide(L)'
;MKTKENKTLFLEHFGDTPQLRVLDFLIENYFFDFPMTEIAKESNVSYNSIKLFFERFVKSGILIKTRKVGKSDYYKLNVENPFVKILIQADWSLIKGDILSEKKPKILLKN
;
A
#
# COMPACT_ATOMS: atom_id res chain seq x y z
N MET A 1 -2.34 8.06 6.30
CA MET A 1 -1.93 9.40 6.62
C MET A 1 -1.38 10.12 5.41
N LYS A 2 -2.00 11.21 5.02
CA LYS A 2 -1.62 11.89 3.80
C LYS A 2 -1.03 13.25 4.08
N THR A 3 -0.07 13.64 3.28
CA THR A 3 0.50 14.97 3.34
C THR A 3 -0.42 15.93 2.60
N LYS A 4 -0.06 17.19 2.57
CA LYS A 4 -0.87 18.18 1.87
C LYS A 4 -0.92 17.93 0.36
N GLU A 5 -0.02 17.14 -0.17
CA GLU A 5 -0.06 16.76 -1.57
C GLU A 5 -0.73 15.42 -1.78
N ASN A 6 -1.45 14.96 -0.76
CA ASN A 6 -2.15 13.69 -0.81
C ASN A 6 -1.22 12.49 -0.92
N LYS A 7 -0.01 12.65 -0.41
CA LYS A 7 0.94 11.55 -0.34
C LYS A 7 1.06 11.06 1.08
N THR A 8 1.17 9.75 1.21
CA THR A 8 1.43 9.14 2.51
C THR A 8 2.92 9.18 2.79
N LEU A 9 3.29 8.88 4.02
CA LEU A 9 4.70 8.73 4.36
C LEU A 9 5.37 7.67 3.51
N PHE A 10 4.63 6.60 3.21
CA PHE A 10 5.14 5.52 2.36
C PHE A 10 5.57 6.06 1.00
N LEU A 11 4.68 6.82 0.34
CA LEU A 11 4.97 7.35 -0.98
C LEU A 11 6.04 8.43 -0.96
N GLU A 12 6.07 9.20 0.12
CA GLU A 12 7.12 10.22 0.25
C GLU A 12 8.51 9.61 0.31
N HIS A 13 8.63 8.47 0.99
CA HIS A 13 9.94 7.85 1.18
C HIS A 13 10.34 6.94 0.02
N PHE A 14 9.38 6.25 -0.59
CA PHE A 14 9.70 5.24 -1.60
C PHE A 14 9.39 5.67 -3.01
N GLY A 15 8.74 6.81 -3.19
CA GLY A 15 8.43 7.31 -4.52
C GLY A 15 6.97 7.12 -4.86
N ASP A 16 6.48 7.98 -5.75
CA ASP A 16 5.08 8.03 -6.10
C ASP A 16 4.88 7.46 -7.50
N THR A 17 4.78 6.14 -7.57
CA THR A 17 4.53 5.44 -8.83
C THR A 17 3.17 4.75 -8.74
N PRO A 18 2.56 4.38 -9.88
CA PRO A 18 1.30 3.66 -9.84
C PRO A 18 1.38 2.38 -9.01
N GLN A 19 2.47 1.62 -9.14
CA GLN A 19 2.63 0.39 -8.38
C GLN A 19 2.63 0.66 -6.88
N LEU A 20 3.37 1.68 -6.46
CA LEU A 20 3.48 1.99 -5.04
C LEU A 20 2.21 2.63 -4.51
N ARG A 21 1.47 3.36 -5.34
CA ARG A 21 0.17 3.88 -4.92
C ARG A 21 -0.80 2.75 -4.61
N VAL A 22 -0.80 1.72 -5.45
CA VAL A 22 -1.66 0.56 -5.25
C VAL A 22 -1.26 -0.16 -3.95
N LEU A 23 0.03 -0.40 -3.77
CA LEU A 23 0.49 -1.07 -2.55
C LEU A 23 0.17 -0.25 -1.31
N ASP A 24 0.36 1.06 -1.38
CA ASP A 24 0.08 1.94 -0.26
C ASP A 24 -1.39 1.86 0.16
N PHE A 25 -2.30 1.92 -0.82
CA PHE A 25 -3.72 1.80 -0.55
C PHE A 25 -4.05 0.45 0.09
N LEU A 26 -3.48 -0.62 -0.45
CA LEU A 26 -3.77 -1.97 0.03
C LEU A 26 -3.17 -2.23 1.40
N ILE A 27 -2.02 -1.63 1.70
CA ILE A 27 -1.43 -1.75 3.04
C ILE A 27 -2.34 -1.08 4.07
N GLU A 28 -2.88 0.09 3.74
CA GLU A 28 -3.78 0.79 4.65
C GLU A 28 -5.10 0.06 4.84
N ASN A 29 -5.44 -0.83 3.93
CA ASN A 29 -6.72 -1.53 3.92
C ASN A 29 -6.53 -3.03 3.80
N TYR A 30 -5.53 -3.59 4.45
CA TYR A 30 -5.13 -4.96 4.16
C TYR A 30 -6.12 -6.03 4.62
N PHE A 31 -7.09 -5.67 5.42
CA PHE A 31 -8.14 -6.61 5.81
C PHE A 31 -9.25 -6.75 4.79
N PHE A 32 -9.33 -5.83 3.84
CA PHE A 32 -10.47 -5.75 2.93
C PHE A 32 -10.08 -6.18 1.52
N ASP A 33 -11.08 -6.67 0.78
CA ASP A 33 -10.86 -7.03 -0.62
C ASP A 33 -11.63 -6.08 -1.52
N PHE A 34 -11.13 -5.95 -2.75
CA PHE A 34 -11.66 -5.00 -3.73
C PHE A 34 -11.50 -5.56 -5.13
N PRO A 35 -12.39 -5.19 -6.08
CA PRO A 35 -12.11 -5.46 -7.49
C PRO A 35 -11.02 -4.53 -8.00
N MET A 36 -10.36 -4.95 -9.07
CA MET A 36 -9.25 -4.17 -9.62
C MET A 36 -9.64 -2.74 -9.95
N THR A 37 -10.86 -2.54 -10.46
CA THR A 37 -11.31 -1.19 -10.83
C THR A 37 -11.40 -0.27 -9.62
N GLU A 38 -11.83 -0.81 -8.50
CA GLU A 38 -11.93 0.00 -7.28
C GLU A 38 -10.54 0.28 -6.71
N ILE A 39 -9.65 -0.70 -6.78
CA ILE A 39 -8.27 -0.50 -6.35
C ILE A 39 -7.64 0.64 -7.15
N ALA A 40 -7.85 0.63 -8.47
CA ALA A 40 -7.31 1.68 -9.32
C ALA A 40 -7.88 3.04 -8.93
N LYS A 41 -9.18 3.11 -8.76
CA LYS A 41 -9.85 4.36 -8.41
C LYS A 41 -9.35 4.92 -7.08
N GLU A 42 -9.31 4.07 -6.06
CA GLU A 42 -8.92 4.52 -4.73
C GLU A 42 -7.44 4.86 -4.64
N SER A 43 -6.63 4.23 -5.50
CA SER A 43 -5.20 4.53 -5.55
C SER A 43 -4.88 5.69 -6.47
N ASN A 44 -5.88 6.25 -7.13
CA ASN A 44 -5.71 7.31 -8.10
C ASN A 44 -4.78 6.89 -9.23
N VAL A 45 -5.02 5.69 -9.75
CA VAL A 45 -4.26 5.10 -10.84
C VAL A 45 -5.25 4.78 -11.96
N SER A 46 -4.89 5.09 -13.20
CA SER A 46 -5.78 4.82 -14.30
C SER A 46 -5.94 3.32 -14.53
N TYR A 47 -7.06 2.94 -15.12
CA TYR A 47 -7.31 1.55 -15.45
C TYR A 47 -6.22 0.99 -16.36
N ASN A 48 -5.81 1.79 -17.35
CA ASN A 48 -4.76 1.34 -18.26
C ASN A 48 -3.44 1.13 -17.55
N SER A 49 -3.14 1.97 -16.58
CA SER A 49 -1.90 1.81 -15.81
C SER A 49 -1.92 0.58 -14.93
N ILE A 50 -3.01 0.35 -14.19
CA ILE A 50 -3.05 -0.77 -13.26
C ILE A 50 -2.99 -2.09 -14.01
N LYS A 51 -3.57 -2.15 -15.20
CA LYS A 51 -3.54 -3.37 -16.01
C LYS A 51 -2.12 -3.82 -16.35
N LEU A 52 -1.17 -2.89 -16.39
CA LEU A 52 0.19 -3.22 -16.78
C LEU A 52 0.93 -4.06 -15.73
N PHE A 53 0.51 -3.98 -14.46
CA PHE A 53 1.25 -4.68 -13.42
C PHE A 53 0.38 -5.53 -12.49
N PHE A 54 -0.93 -5.41 -12.59
CA PHE A 54 -1.82 -6.09 -11.64
C PHE A 54 -1.65 -7.60 -11.67
N GLU A 55 -1.60 -8.16 -12.86
CA GLU A 55 -1.49 -9.62 -12.98
C GLU A 55 -0.16 -10.11 -12.39
N ARG A 56 0.90 -9.34 -12.54
CA ARG A 56 2.17 -9.70 -11.95
C ARG A 56 2.09 -9.74 -10.42
N PHE A 57 1.37 -8.80 -9.84
CA PHE A 57 1.16 -8.80 -8.39
C PHE A 57 0.41 -10.05 -7.94
N VAL A 58 -0.56 -10.48 -8.73
CA VAL A 58 -1.30 -11.70 -8.42
C VAL A 58 -0.40 -12.92 -8.56
N LYS A 59 0.34 -13.01 -9.65
CA LYS A 59 1.18 -14.17 -9.91
C LYS A 59 2.33 -14.28 -8.90
N SER A 60 2.83 -13.19 -8.43
CA SER A 60 3.93 -13.21 -7.46
C SER A 60 3.44 -13.44 -6.03
N GLY A 61 2.13 -13.53 -5.83
CA GLY A 61 1.59 -13.81 -4.50
C GLY A 61 1.45 -12.60 -3.62
N ILE A 62 1.65 -11.40 -4.15
CA ILE A 62 1.44 -10.17 -3.39
C ILE A 62 -0.05 -9.95 -3.16
N LEU A 63 -0.85 -10.24 -4.17
CA LEU A 63 -2.30 -10.16 -4.09
C LEU A 63 -2.88 -11.56 -4.21
N ILE A 64 -3.99 -11.81 -3.53
CA ILE A 64 -4.73 -13.05 -3.71
C ILE A 64 -6.17 -12.72 -4.06
N LYS A 65 -6.73 -13.56 -4.91
CA LYS A 65 -8.13 -13.47 -5.24
C LYS A 65 -8.93 -14.09 -4.10
N THR A 66 -9.92 -13.37 -3.62
CA THR A 66 -10.69 -13.83 -2.47
C THR A 66 -12.06 -14.39 -2.85
N ARG A 67 -12.73 -13.74 -3.80
CA ARG A 67 -14.08 -14.15 -4.17
C ARG A 67 -14.47 -13.51 -5.49
N LYS A 68 -15.59 -13.93 -6.00
CA LYS A 68 -16.15 -13.35 -7.22
C LYS A 68 -17.56 -12.88 -6.90
N VAL A 69 -17.86 -11.66 -7.24
CA VAL A 69 -19.20 -11.10 -7.05
C VAL A 69 -19.69 -10.66 -8.43
N GLY A 70 -20.73 -11.32 -8.92
CA GLY A 70 -21.15 -11.11 -10.30
C GLY A 70 -20.05 -11.51 -11.24
N LYS A 71 -19.59 -10.57 -12.05
CA LYS A 71 -18.49 -10.81 -13.00
C LYS A 71 -17.15 -10.27 -12.50
N SER A 72 -17.12 -9.76 -11.28
CA SER A 72 -15.93 -9.11 -10.77
C SER A 72 -15.18 -10.01 -9.80
N ASP A 73 -13.90 -10.20 -10.04
CA ASP A 73 -13.02 -10.87 -9.09
C ASP A 73 -12.54 -9.85 -8.07
N TYR A 74 -12.52 -10.27 -6.80
CA TYR A 74 -12.06 -9.43 -5.69
C TYR A 74 -10.71 -9.91 -5.23
N TYR A 75 -9.88 -8.97 -4.82
CA TYR A 75 -8.50 -9.23 -4.42
C TYR A 75 -8.17 -8.50 -3.14
N LYS A 76 -7.22 -9.04 -2.41
CA LYS A 76 -6.70 -8.36 -1.23
C LYS A 76 -5.20 -8.63 -1.12
N LEU A 77 -4.54 -7.86 -0.28
CA LEU A 77 -3.14 -8.05 0.01
C LEU A 77 -2.97 -9.41 0.68
N ASN A 78 -1.98 -10.18 0.23
CA ASN A 78 -1.72 -11.50 0.81
C ASN A 78 -0.81 -11.35 2.02
N VAL A 79 -1.42 -11.26 3.21
CA VAL A 79 -0.66 -11.02 4.43
C VAL A 79 0.17 -12.23 4.87
N GLU A 80 0.01 -13.37 4.20
CA GLU A 80 0.87 -14.53 4.48
C GLU A 80 2.15 -14.50 3.67
N ASN A 81 2.23 -13.65 2.68
CA ASN A 81 3.43 -13.52 1.85
C ASN A 81 4.51 -12.80 2.66
N PRO A 82 5.74 -13.38 2.76
CA PRO A 82 6.78 -12.76 3.57
C PRO A 82 7.14 -11.34 3.13
N PHE A 83 7.13 -11.09 1.82
CA PHE A 83 7.41 -9.75 1.30
C PHE A 83 6.34 -8.76 1.77
N VAL A 84 5.06 -9.19 1.72
CA VAL A 84 3.96 -8.35 2.17
C VAL A 84 4.08 -8.06 3.67
N LYS A 85 4.46 -9.07 4.45
CA LYS A 85 4.67 -8.86 5.89
C LYS A 85 5.73 -7.80 6.14
N ILE A 86 6.81 -7.84 5.38
CA ILE A 86 7.86 -6.85 5.52
C ILE A 86 7.37 -5.47 5.13
N LEU A 87 6.57 -5.37 4.06
CA LEU A 87 6.01 -4.08 3.65
C LEU A 87 5.14 -3.47 4.73
N ILE A 88 4.29 -4.29 5.35
CA ILE A 88 3.40 -3.81 6.40
C ILE A 88 4.23 -3.32 7.59
N GLN A 89 5.26 -4.06 7.95
CA GLN A 89 6.12 -3.66 9.05
C GLN A 89 6.88 -2.38 8.72
N ALA A 90 7.33 -2.25 7.47
CA ALA A 90 8.05 -1.04 7.05
C ALA A 90 7.14 0.18 7.15
N ASP A 91 5.89 0.03 6.71
CA ASP A 91 4.93 1.13 6.78
C ASP A 91 4.69 1.55 8.23
N TRP A 92 4.48 0.58 9.11
CA TRP A 92 4.31 0.86 10.53
C TRP A 92 5.54 1.54 11.12
N SER A 93 6.73 1.12 10.70
CA SER A 93 7.97 1.70 11.19
C SER A 93 8.08 3.17 10.80
N LEU A 94 7.66 3.51 9.59
CA LEU A 94 7.67 4.91 9.16
C LEU A 94 6.73 5.75 10.01
N ILE A 95 5.52 5.25 10.26
CA ILE A 95 4.55 5.97 11.06
C ILE A 95 5.05 6.15 12.49
N LYS A 96 5.57 5.08 13.09
CA LYS A 96 6.08 5.15 14.45
C LYS A 96 7.27 6.08 14.55
N GLY A 97 8.16 6.02 13.56
CA GLY A 97 9.32 6.90 13.53
C GLY A 97 8.93 8.36 13.46
N ASP A 98 7.93 8.66 12.65
CA ASP A 98 7.45 10.03 12.51
C ASP A 98 6.85 10.52 13.84
N ILE A 99 6.03 9.71 14.46
CA ILE A 99 5.41 10.08 15.74
C ILE A 99 6.48 10.28 16.82
N LEU A 100 7.43 9.36 16.91
CA LEU A 100 8.46 9.43 17.90
C LEU A 100 9.38 10.64 17.69
N SER A 101 9.65 10.97 16.44
CA SER A 101 10.48 12.15 16.13
C SER A 101 9.82 13.41 16.61
N GLU A 102 8.51 13.50 16.50
CA GLU A 102 7.79 14.67 16.95
C GLU A 102 7.77 14.80 18.46
N LYS A 103 7.81 13.67 19.16
CA LYS A 103 7.72 13.66 20.61
C LYS A 103 9.05 13.74 21.31
N LYS A 104 10.12 13.34 20.65
CA LYS A 104 11.43 13.30 21.27
C LYS A 104 12.10 14.65 21.24
N PRO A 105 12.79 15.02 22.31
CA PRO A 105 13.64 16.21 22.28
C PRO A 105 14.73 16.06 21.24
N LYS A 106 15.13 17.17 20.66
CA LYS A 106 16.13 17.12 19.62
C LYS A 106 17.46 16.57 20.08
N ILE A 107 17.76 16.75 21.33
CA ILE A 107 19.05 16.28 21.83
C ILE A 107 19.16 14.76 21.72
N LEU A 108 18.04 14.04 21.79
CA LEU A 108 18.08 12.60 21.63
C LEU A 108 18.32 12.17 20.20
N LEU A 109 18.04 13.03 19.26
CA LEU A 109 18.20 12.70 17.86
C LEU A 109 19.62 12.85 17.37
N LYS A 110 20.47 13.47 18.14
CA LYS A 110 21.84 13.68 17.75
C LYS A 110 22.72 12.45 17.94
N ASN A 111 22.26 11.53 18.70
CA ASN A 111 23.04 10.32 18.99
C ASN A 111 22.72 9.18 18.04
#